data_289fbaf3ca690c164f3a75e067f3f22e
#
_entry.id   289fbaf3ca690c164f3a75e067f3f22e
#
_cell.length_a   1.000
_cell.length_b   1.000
_cell.length_c   1.000
_cell.angle_alpha   90.00
_cell.angle_beta   90.00
_cell.angle_gamma   90.00
#
_symmetry.space_group_name_H-M   'P 1'
#
loop_
_entity.id
_entity.type
_entity.pdbx_description
1 polymer ?
#
loop_
_entity_poly.entity_id
_entity_poly.type
_entity_poly.pdbx_seq_one_letter_code
_entity_poly.pdbx_strand_id
1 'polypeptide(L)'
;KVESIRSVAGQYTNPDQGTLHISTTHTQARYALPEVIKGFIKRYPMVSLHMHQGSPAQISESVAKGTSDFAIATEALHLYEDLVTLPCYHWNRSVIVPKDHPLATCTMLTVEELAQYSLVTYTFGFTGRSERTSTY
;
A
#
# COMPACT_ATOMS: atom_id res chain seq x y z
N LYS A 1 -23.77 -5.33 -18.43
CA LYS A 1 -24.20 -6.69 -17.94
C LYS A 1 -23.71 -7.84 -18.81
N VAL A 2 -23.71 -7.71 -20.13
CA VAL A 2 -23.26 -8.80 -21.05
C VAL A 2 -21.73 -8.92 -21.06
N GLU A 3 -20.98 -7.81 -20.96
CA GLU A 3 -19.52 -7.81 -20.86
C GLU A 3 -19.01 -8.43 -19.56
N SER A 4 -19.71 -8.20 -18.44
CA SER A 4 -19.38 -8.83 -17.16
C SER A 4 -19.52 -10.36 -17.21
N ILE A 5 -20.55 -10.87 -17.89
CA ILE A 5 -20.76 -12.31 -18.04
C ILE A 5 -19.72 -12.94 -18.95
N ARG A 6 -19.30 -12.26 -20.01
CA ARG A 6 -18.21 -12.72 -20.89
C ARG A 6 -16.85 -12.72 -20.19
N SER A 7 -16.59 -11.72 -19.36
CA SER A 7 -15.38 -11.64 -18.54
C SER A 7 -15.29 -12.80 -17.54
N VAL A 8 -16.38 -13.09 -16.84
CA VAL A 8 -16.45 -14.22 -15.90
C VAL A 8 -16.32 -15.56 -16.63
N ALA A 9 -17.00 -15.76 -17.76
CA ALA A 9 -16.90 -16.98 -18.54
C ALA A 9 -15.48 -17.20 -19.11
N GLY A 10 -14.79 -16.13 -19.54
CA GLY A 10 -13.40 -16.19 -20.03
C GLY A 10 -12.40 -16.57 -18.94
N GLN A 11 -12.61 -16.13 -17.72
CA GLN A 11 -11.76 -16.49 -16.57
C GLN A 11 -11.86 -17.98 -16.19
N TYR A 12 -13.02 -18.61 -16.42
CA TYR A 12 -13.19 -20.06 -16.17
C TYR A 12 -12.60 -20.94 -17.27
N THR A 13 -12.43 -20.42 -18.49
CA THR A 13 -11.92 -21.20 -19.63
C THR A 13 -10.41 -21.08 -19.80
N ASN A 14 -9.78 -19.98 -19.33
CA ASN A 14 -8.33 -19.82 -19.40
C ASN A 14 -7.83 -18.99 -18.19
N PRO A 15 -7.29 -19.65 -17.15
CA PRO A 15 -6.84 -18.98 -15.92
C PRO A 15 -5.66 -18.02 -16.13
N ASP A 16 -4.98 -18.11 -17.28
CA ASP A 16 -3.83 -17.27 -17.62
C ASP A 16 -4.22 -15.99 -18.39
N GLN A 17 -5.51 -15.71 -18.56
CA GLN A 17 -6.03 -14.52 -19.23
C GLN A 17 -7.00 -13.75 -18.35
N GLY A 18 -6.95 -12.44 -18.42
CA GLY A 18 -7.86 -11.58 -17.68
C GLY A 18 -7.30 -10.20 -17.40
N THR A 19 -7.95 -9.51 -16.50
CA THR A 19 -7.54 -8.18 -16.02
C THR A 19 -7.41 -8.21 -14.52
N LEU A 20 -6.31 -7.69 -14.01
CA LEU A 20 -6.03 -7.58 -12.59
C LEU A 20 -5.89 -6.11 -12.19
N HIS A 21 -6.73 -5.65 -11.29
CA HIS A 21 -6.72 -4.30 -10.75
C HIS A 21 -6.11 -4.28 -9.35
N ILE A 22 -4.97 -3.60 -9.22
CA ILE A 22 -4.25 -3.46 -7.95
C ILE A 22 -4.28 -2.01 -7.52
N SER A 23 -4.62 -1.77 -6.27
CA SER A 23 -4.46 -0.46 -5.63
C SER A 23 -3.28 -0.47 -4.67
N THR A 24 -2.51 0.62 -4.65
CA THR A 24 -1.31 0.70 -3.80
C THR A 24 -0.97 2.13 -3.44
N THR A 25 -0.15 2.32 -2.40
CA THR A 25 0.42 3.62 -2.09
C THR A 25 1.60 3.93 -3.02
N HIS A 26 1.91 5.20 -3.17
CA HIS A 26 2.99 5.66 -4.05
C HIS A 26 4.35 5.02 -3.71
N THR A 27 4.67 4.91 -2.44
CA THR A 27 5.94 4.31 -1.98
C THR A 27 6.04 2.84 -2.36
N GLN A 28 4.95 2.07 -2.19
CA GLN A 28 4.91 0.67 -2.53
C GLN A 28 5.04 0.46 -4.05
N ALA A 29 4.31 1.26 -4.83
CA ALA A 29 4.38 1.22 -6.29
C ALA A 29 5.80 1.46 -6.80
N ARG A 30 6.54 2.37 -6.14
CA ARG A 30 7.88 2.78 -6.59
C ARG A 30 9.00 1.84 -6.16
N TYR A 31 8.94 1.29 -4.95
CA TYR A 31 10.08 0.59 -4.35
C TYR A 31 9.87 -0.90 -4.12
N ALA A 32 8.67 -1.34 -3.77
CA ALA A 32 8.42 -2.72 -3.44
C ALA A 32 7.89 -3.54 -4.63
N LEU A 33 7.06 -2.95 -5.46
CA LEU A 33 6.34 -3.68 -6.51
C LEU A 33 7.07 -3.87 -7.85
N PRO A 34 8.04 -3.06 -8.29
CA PRO A 34 8.57 -3.15 -9.66
C PRO A 34 9.09 -4.55 -10.02
N GLU A 35 9.87 -5.18 -9.16
CA GLU A 35 10.40 -6.52 -9.42
C GLU A 35 9.31 -7.60 -9.37
N VAL A 36 8.34 -7.46 -8.47
CA VAL A 36 7.20 -8.37 -8.38
C VAL A 36 6.36 -8.30 -9.66
N ILE A 37 6.05 -7.08 -10.12
CA ILE A 37 5.29 -6.84 -11.35
C ILE A 37 6.02 -7.39 -12.56
N LYS A 38 7.32 -7.16 -12.66
CA LYS A 38 8.16 -7.72 -13.74
C LYS A 38 8.10 -9.25 -13.78
N GLY A 39 8.20 -9.89 -12.60
CA GLY A 39 8.05 -11.34 -12.49
C GLY A 39 6.65 -11.81 -12.86
N PHE A 40 5.62 -11.09 -12.44
CA PHE A 40 4.23 -11.39 -12.76
C PHE A 40 3.93 -11.32 -14.26
N ILE A 41 4.31 -10.22 -14.93
CA ILE A 41 4.09 -10.04 -16.38
C ILE A 41 4.82 -11.11 -17.18
N LYS A 42 6.03 -11.51 -16.77
CA LYS A 42 6.78 -12.59 -17.41
C LYS A 42 6.08 -13.93 -17.28
N ARG A 43 5.43 -14.19 -16.14
CA ARG A 43 4.74 -15.45 -15.88
C ARG A 43 3.34 -15.50 -16.50
N TYR A 44 2.65 -14.37 -16.53
CA TYR A 44 1.27 -14.24 -17.00
C TYR A 44 1.15 -13.16 -18.09
N PRO A 45 1.74 -13.36 -19.28
CA PRO A 45 1.82 -12.34 -20.33
C PRO A 45 0.48 -11.95 -20.93
N MET A 46 -0.55 -12.78 -20.74
CA MET A 46 -1.91 -12.53 -21.24
C MET A 46 -2.83 -11.86 -20.22
N VAL A 47 -2.32 -11.56 -19.03
CA VAL A 47 -3.07 -10.81 -18.00
C VAL A 47 -2.77 -9.33 -18.11
N SER A 48 -3.81 -8.53 -18.31
CA SER A 48 -3.71 -7.06 -18.25
C SER A 48 -3.64 -6.61 -16.81
N LEU A 49 -2.54 -5.92 -16.44
CA LEU A 49 -2.35 -5.40 -15.09
C LEU A 49 -2.65 -3.90 -15.06
N HIS A 50 -3.61 -3.51 -14.21
CA HIS A 50 -3.96 -2.12 -13.95
C HIS A 50 -3.58 -1.76 -12.52
N MET A 51 -2.76 -0.71 -12.36
CA MET A 51 -2.32 -0.26 -11.05
C MET A 51 -2.82 1.15 -10.77
N HIS A 52 -3.53 1.32 -9.65
CA HIS A 52 -4.04 2.57 -9.16
C HIS A 52 -3.26 2.99 -7.90
N GLN A 53 -2.93 4.27 -7.84
CA GLN A 53 -2.26 4.84 -6.68
C GLN A 53 -3.20 5.74 -5.90
N GLY A 54 -3.10 5.69 -4.58
CA GLY A 54 -3.91 6.52 -3.71
C GLY A 54 -3.38 6.55 -2.27
N SER A 55 -4.07 7.31 -1.43
CA SER A 55 -3.84 7.26 0.02
C SER A 55 -4.29 5.91 0.59
N PRO A 56 -3.80 5.51 1.77
CA PRO A 56 -4.23 4.26 2.40
C PRO A 56 -5.75 4.11 2.51
N ALA A 57 -6.48 5.18 2.82
CA ALA A 57 -7.93 5.16 2.88
C ALA A 57 -8.58 4.94 1.50
N GLN A 58 -8.10 5.63 0.46
CA GLN A 58 -8.63 5.49 -0.90
C GLN A 58 -8.41 4.10 -1.47
N ILE A 59 -7.24 3.50 -1.25
CA ILE A 59 -6.95 2.16 -1.76
C ILE A 59 -7.73 1.08 -1.01
N SER A 60 -7.95 1.22 0.30
CA SER A 60 -8.81 0.33 1.07
C SER A 60 -10.27 0.43 0.62
N GLU A 61 -10.76 1.65 0.38
CA GLU A 61 -12.09 1.90 -0.16
C GLU A 61 -12.28 1.27 -1.54
N SER A 62 -11.26 1.32 -2.41
CA SER A 62 -11.34 0.75 -3.75
C SER A 62 -11.52 -0.76 -3.74
N VAL A 63 -10.89 -1.46 -2.79
CA VAL A 63 -11.09 -2.89 -2.59
C VAL A 63 -12.46 -3.18 -1.99
N ALA A 64 -12.86 -2.44 -0.96
CA ALA A 64 -14.18 -2.60 -0.34
C ALA A 64 -15.33 -2.41 -1.33
N LYS A 65 -15.16 -1.50 -2.30
CA LYS A 65 -16.11 -1.27 -3.41
C LYS A 65 -15.97 -2.26 -4.58
N GLY A 66 -14.97 -3.12 -4.58
CA GLY A 66 -14.70 -4.05 -5.67
C GLY A 66 -14.20 -3.38 -6.97
N THR A 67 -13.67 -2.15 -6.89
CA THR A 67 -13.04 -1.48 -8.04
C THR A 67 -11.57 -1.90 -8.22
N SER A 68 -10.98 -2.49 -7.19
CA SER A 68 -9.70 -3.20 -7.25
C SER A 68 -9.87 -4.60 -6.66
N ASP A 69 -9.16 -5.56 -7.23
CA ASP A 69 -9.18 -6.95 -6.78
C ASP A 69 -8.46 -7.10 -5.44
N PHE A 70 -7.37 -6.36 -5.26
CA PHE A 70 -6.69 -6.23 -3.97
C PHE A 70 -5.90 -4.92 -3.86
N ALA A 71 -5.47 -4.61 -2.64
CA ALA A 71 -4.61 -3.47 -2.36
C ALA A 71 -3.35 -3.88 -1.59
N ILE A 72 -2.28 -3.13 -1.79
CA ILE A 72 -1.05 -3.25 -1.01
C ILE A 72 -0.90 -1.96 -0.20
N ALA A 73 -1.07 -2.09 1.09
CA ALA A 73 -1.08 -0.98 2.03
C ALA A 73 -0.31 -1.33 3.30
N THR A 74 0.11 -0.32 4.01
CA THR A 74 0.79 -0.43 5.31
C THR A 74 -0.06 0.10 6.45
N GLU A 75 -1.08 0.91 6.12
CA GLU A 75 -1.91 1.64 7.08
C GLU A 75 -3.38 1.58 6.64
N ALA A 76 -4.28 2.00 7.54
CA ALA A 76 -5.72 2.08 7.32
C ALA A 76 -6.44 0.74 6.98
N LEU A 77 -5.78 -0.38 7.16
CA LEU A 77 -6.35 -1.71 6.87
C LEU A 77 -7.51 -2.07 7.81
N HIS A 78 -7.50 -1.51 9.00
CA HIS A 78 -8.54 -1.73 10.04
C HIS A 78 -9.82 -0.90 9.83
N LEU A 79 -9.84 -0.01 8.83
CA LEU A 79 -11.01 0.84 8.57
C LEU A 79 -12.18 0.08 7.94
N TYR A 80 -11.93 -1.12 7.43
CA TYR A 80 -12.92 -1.94 6.74
C TYR A 80 -12.89 -3.35 7.29
N GLU A 81 -13.91 -3.70 8.08
CA GLU A 81 -14.01 -5.00 8.75
C GLU A 81 -14.21 -6.16 7.77
N ASP A 82 -14.77 -5.88 6.60
CA ASP A 82 -15.02 -6.87 5.56
C ASP A 82 -13.78 -7.24 4.72
N LEU A 83 -12.65 -6.58 4.96
CA LEU A 83 -11.43 -6.87 4.23
C LEU A 83 -10.54 -7.88 4.96
N VAL A 84 -10.15 -8.92 4.24
CA VAL A 84 -9.13 -9.87 4.71
C VAL A 84 -7.75 -9.30 4.44
N THR A 85 -6.92 -9.21 5.48
CA THR A 85 -5.54 -8.74 5.37
C THR A 85 -4.56 -9.89 5.45
N LEU A 86 -3.62 -9.94 4.50
CA LEU A 86 -2.55 -10.92 4.43
C LEU A 86 -1.20 -10.22 4.54
N PRO A 87 -0.32 -10.61 5.48
CA PRO A 87 1.02 -10.04 5.57
C PRO A 87 1.84 -10.44 4.34
N CYS A 88 2.46 -9.49 3.66
CA CYS A 88 3.25 -9.76 2.46
C CYS A 88 4.75 -9.51 2.64
N TYR A 89 5.15 -8.54 3.45
CA TYR A 89 6.56 -8.31 3.80
C TYR A 89 6.68 -7.41 5.04
N HIS A 90 7.87 -7.38 5.63
CA HIS A 90 8.20 -6.53 6.77
C HIS A 90 9.10 -5.37 6.35
N TRP A 91 8.91 -4.22 6.95
CA TRP A 91 9.72 -3.04 6.77
C TRP A 91 9.85 -2.26 8.08
N ASN A 92 10.91 -1.48 8.20
CA ASN A 92 11.15 -0.65 9.36
C ASN A 92 11.00 0.83 9.00
N ARG A 93 10.49 1.60 9.92
CA ARG A 93 10.53 3.06 9.83
C ARG A 93 11.92 3.52 10.19
N SER A 94 12.44 4.50 9.45
CA SER A 94 13.75 5.07 9.69
C SER A 94 13.63 6.59 9.82
N VAL A 95 14.47 7.15 10.67
CA VAL A 95 14.62 8.60 10.81
C VAL A 95 15.77 9.03 9.92
N ILE A 96 15.56 10.07 9.14
CA ILE A 96 16.59 10.66 8.28
C ILE A 96 17.06 11.95 8.95
N VAL A 97 18.36 12.06 9.16
CA VAL A 97 18.99 13.23 9.75
C VAL A 97 20.22 13.65 8.94
N PRO A 98 20.66 14.92 9.03
CA PRO A 98 21.94 15.34 8.49
C PRO A 98 23.11 14.54 9.10
N LYS A 99 24.24 14.46 8.40
CA LYS A 99 25.40 13.66 8.83
C LYS A 99 26.01 14.13 10.16
N ASP A 100 25.90 15.40 10.45
CA ASP A 100 26.40 16.08 11.66
C ASP A 100 25.37 16.17 12.78
N HIS A 101 24.18 15.58 12.60
CA HIS A 101 23.14 15.56 13.60
C HIS A 101 23.50 14.62 14.78
N PRO A 102 23.20 14.98 16.05
CA PRO A 102 23.49 14.13 17.20
C PRO A 102 22.96 12.69 17.09
N LEU A 103 21.81 12.51 16.44
CA LEU A 103 21.21 11.19 16.23
C LEU A 103 21.88 10.38 15.11
N ALA A 104 22.79 10.94 14.32
CA ALA A 104 23.40 10.25 13.18
C ALA A 104 24.27 9.04 13.60
N THR A 105 24.76 9.03 14.83
CA THR A 105 25.58 7.95 15.40
C THR A 105 24.80 6.94 16.22
N CYS A 106 23.50 7.18 16.44
CA CYS A 106 22.64 6.29 17.20
C CYS A 106 22.30 5.04 16.37
N THR A 107 22.53 3.86 16.94
CA THR A 107 22.17 2.58 16.34
C THR A 107 20.74 2.16 16.63
N MET A 108 20.19 2.63 17.73
CA MET A 108 18.81 2.45 18.14
C MET A 108 18.27 3.78 18.63
N LEU A 109 17.04 4.09 18.29
CA LEU A 109 16.34 5.32 18.70
C LEU A 109 15.04 4.95 19.40
N THR A 110 14.81 5.61 20.53
CA THR A 110 13.53 5.56 21.24
C THR A 110 12.63 6.73 20.83
N VAL A 111 11.34 6.62 21.08
CA VAL A 111 10.39 7.71 20.82
C VAL A 111 10.69 8.91 21.71
N GLU A 112 11.13 8.68 22.94
CA GLU A 112 11.52 9.70 23.91
C GLU A 112 12.74 10.51 23.46
N GLU A 113 13.71 9.86 22.85
CA GLU A 113 14.87 10.54 22.26
C GLU A 113 14.48 11.38 21.04
N LEU A 114 13.60 10.85 20.19
CA LEU A 114 13.07 11.58 19.05
C LEU A 114 12.23 12.80 19.46
N ALA A 115 11.48 12.70 20.54
CA ALA A 115 10.63 13.78 21.03
C ALA A 115 11.39 15.05 21.46
N GLN A 116 12.71 14.97 21.62
CA GLN A 116 13.56 16.11 21.94
C GLN A 116 13.89 16.99 20.73
N TYR A 117 13.52 16.53 19.51
CA TYR A 117 13.83 17.22 18.25
C TYR A 117 12.57 17.55 17.47
N SER A 118 12.62 18.63 16.72
CA SER A 118 11.56 18.96 15.77
C SER A 118 11.55 17.95 14.65
N LEU A 119 10.40 17.30 14.41
CA LEU A 119 10.23 16.29 13.39
C LEU A 119 9.43 16.83 12.22
N VAL A 120 9.85 16.47 11.00
CA VAL A 120 9.10 16.69 9.79
C VAL A 120 8.56 15.34 9.32
N THR A 121 7.26 15.24 9.18
CA THR A 121 6.62 14.04 8.68
C THR A 121 5.49 14.41 7.73
N TYR A 122 4.98 13.44 6.99
CA TYR A 122 3.79 13.60 6.19
C TYR A 122 2.57 13.07 6.94
N THR A 123 1.45 13.72 6.75
CA THR A 123 0.16 13.26 7.26
C THR A 123 -0.66 12.70 6.10
N PHE A 124 -1.12 11.47 6.21
CA PHE A 124 -2.25 11.03 5.39
C PHE A 124 -3.52 11.59 6.01
N GLY A 125 -4.33 12.28 5.22
CA GLY A 125 -5.60 12.77 5.70
C GLY A 125 -6.50 11.62 6.14
N PHE A 126 -6.59 11.38 7.43
CA PHE A 126 -7.58 10.48 8.00
C PHE A 126 -8.93 11.21 7.95
N THR A 127 -9.77 10.86 7.00
CA THR A 127 -11.17 11.24 7.00
C THR A 127 -11.91 10.33 7.98
N GLY A 128 -11.91 10.68 9.23
CA GLY A 128 -12.73 10.00 10.23
C GLY A 128 -12.02 9.81 11.56
N ARG A 129 -12.37 10.66 12.53
CA ARG A 129 -12.19 10.49 13.96
C ARG A 129 -10.84 9.94 14.41
N SER A 130 -9.88 10.80 14.56
CA SER A 130 -8.80 10.59 15.51
C SER A 130 -8.36 11.91 16.10
N GLU A 131 -8.90 12.19 17.23
CA GLU A 131 -8.21 12.94 18.25
C GLU A 131 -7.05 12.10 18.76
N ARG A 132 -5.93 12.33 18.18
CA ARG A 132 -4.59 12.32 18.78
C ARG A 132 -3.61 12.70 17.69
N THR A 133 -3.57 13.99 17.40
CA THR A 133 -2.37 14.59 16.86
C THR A 133 -1.32 14.44 17.96
N SER A 134 -0.54 13.37 17.91
CA SER A 134 0.75 13.39 18.58
C SER A 134 1.60 14.36 17.79
N THR A 135 1.57 15.62 18.22
CA THR A 135 2.60 16.59 17.88
C THR A 135 3.83 16.14 18.66
N TYR A 136 4.74 15.48 18.00
CA TYR A 136 6.08 15.23 18.48
C TYR A 136 7.03 16.23 17.85
#